data_960d8ce4259350133abb9aafb2bf4db9
#
_entry.id   960d8ce4259350133abb9aafb2bf4db9
#
_cell.length_a   1.000
_cell.length_b   1.000
_cell.length_c   1.000
_cell.angle_alpha   90.00
_cell.angle_beta   90.00
_cell.angle_gamma   90.00
#
_symmetry.space_group_name_H-M   'P 1'
#
loop_
_entity.id
_entity.type
_entity.pdbx_description
1 polymer ?
#
loop_
_entity_poly.entity_id
_entity_poly.type
_entity_poly.pdbx_seq_one_letter_code
_entity_poly.pdbx_strand_id
1 'polypeptide(L)'
;MKYLLAPLVLALAAAGTVTAAEAPATKPGPASVSELTTMAKRFAPVELRADTSKLSKGDRAAIAKLVEAAKIVDTLQLRQRWANNEALWAALQKDNSPLGKARQDYFWLNKGPWSIIDGNRSFMPAEYAGIAIPARKPDAANFYPAGATKEALEAWMNALPAKDKEAAQWYFTVIRSDKAGKFRTVKYSEEYKPELEKLAKLLREAAAHTDNASLKKFLTLRADAFLSNDYLASDFAWMDLDSPVDITIGPYETYNDELFGYKAAFEAYVSVRDPEETRKLDFFGKHMQELEDNLPIDKQYRNPKVGAMAPMVVVNQVYGAGDGNMGVQTAAYNLPNDERIIRERGSKRVMLKNIQEAKFESTLKPITKLVLRPQDQKDLDFNSFFTHILAHEITHGLGPHVTKQGGKESTPRQDLKETYSTIEEAKADVTGLWALAYMMDKGQLKDTLGQGEAAERKLYNTFLASCFRTLHFGLTDSHARGMAIQVNYLLDKGAFVSHGDGTFSVDFKKIKQAVIDLDREFLTIEATGDYARAKAMMARYVVIRPDVQKALDKMKAVPNDIRPAFVTAASLSGAGK
;
A
#
# COMPACT_ATOMS: atom_id res chain seq x y z
N MET A 1 -31.56 6.53 15.19
CA MET A 1 -31.32 5.91 13.88
C MET A 1 -29.82 5.71 13.78
N LYS A 2 -29.36 4.48 13.81
CA LYS A 2 -27.93 4.12 13.86
C LYS A 2 -27.44 3.97 12.42
N TYR A 3 -26.65 4.91 11.96
CA TYR A 3 -25.97 4.79 10.68
C TYR A 3 -24.77 3.83 10.87
N LEU A 4 -24.86 2.67 10.27
CA LEU A 4 -23.74 1.74 10.08
C LEU A 4 -22.90 2.28 8.90
N LEU A 5 -21.90 3.09 9.20
CA LEU A 5 -20.79 3.31 8.29
C LEU A 5 -19.90 2.06 8.37
N ALA A 6 -20.03 1.19 7.38
CA ALA A 6 -19.07 0.11 7.21
C ALA A 6 -17.72 0.68 6.80
N PRO A 7 -16.60 0.22 7.40
CA PRO A 7 -15.28 0.73 7.10
C PRO A 7 -14.87 0.37 5.67
N LEU A 8 -14.20 1.30 5.02
CA LEU A 8 -13.46 1.04 3.80
C LEU A 8 -12.25 0.18 4.16
N VAL A 9 -12.45 -1.12 4.20
CA VAL A 9 -11.34 -2.07 4.15
C VAL A 9 -10.86 -2.05 2.71
N LEU A 10 -9.64 -1.58 2.47
CA LEU A 10 -8.92 -1.90 1.24
C LEU A 10 -8.74 -3.43 1.18
N ALA A 11 -9.81 -4.10 0.76
CA ALA A 11 -9.72 -5.50 0.41
C ALA A 11 -9.13 -5.59 -1.00
N LEU A 12 -7.81 -5.72 -1.10
CA LEU A 12 -7.22 -6.39 -2.26
C LEU A 12 -7.76 -7.82 -2.24
N ALA A 13 -8.64 -8.02 -3.15
CA ALA A 13 -8.95 -9.16 -3.70
C ALA A 13 -9.66 -10.34 -3.63
N ALA A 14 -10.46 -10.73 -4.17
CA ALA A 14 -10.83 -12.11 -4.48
C ALA A 14 -10.21 -12.51 -5.83
N ALA A 15 -9.32 -13.46 -5.82
CA ALA A 15 -8.83 -14.14 -7.01
C ALA A 15 -9.95 -14.92 -7.68
N GLY A 16 -10.61 -14.31 -8.66
CA GLY A 16 -11.28 -15.04 -9.70
C GLY A 16 -10.23 -15.55 -10.67
N THR A 17 -10.20 -16.85 -10.93
CA THR A 17 -9.35 -17.48 -11.94
C THR A 17 -9.68 -16.93 -13.33
N VAL A 18 -9.02 -15.86 -13.71
CA VAL A 18 -8.86 -15.47 -15.10
C VAL A 18 -7.45 -15.89 -15.46
N THR A 19 -7.32 -16.79 -16.42
CA THR A 19 -6.04 -17.20 -17.01
C THR A 19 -5.25 -15.95 -17.39
N ALA A 20 -4.29 -15.61 -16.54
CA ALA A 20 -3.31 -14.57 -16.84
C ALA A 20 -2.56 -15.02 -18.10
N ALA A 21 -2.36 -14.11 -19.02
CA ALA A 21 -1.38 -14.29 -20.08
C ALA A 21 -0.05 -14.63 -19.40
N GLU A 22 0.47 -15.82 -19.67
CA GLU A 22 1.71 -16.32 -19.10
C GLU A 22 2.82 -15.32 -19.37
N ALA A 23 3.34 -14.73 -18.30
CA ALA A 23 4.67 -14.14 -18.36
C ALA A 23 5.63 -15.22 -18.90
N PRO A 24 6.64 -14.88 -19.70
CA PRO A 24 7.48 -15.87 -20.36
C PRO A 24 7.99 -16.87 -19.33
N ALA A 25 7.69 -18.13 -19.56
CA ALA A 25 7.99 -19.24 -18.68
C ALA A 25 9.49 -19.25 -18.38
N THR A 26 9.86 -18.78 -17.18
CA THR A 26 11.20 -19.02 -16.66
C THR A 26 11.36 -20.52 -16.51
N LYS A 27 12.44 -21.08 -17.07
CA LYS A 27 12.75 -22.50 -17.03
C LYS A 27 12.59 -23.05 -15.61
N PRO A 28 12.00 -24.24 -15.42
CA PRO A 28 11.90 -24.84 -14.09
C PRO A 28 13.29 -25.27 -13.63
N GLY A 29 13.90 -24.45 -12.76
CA GLY A 29 15.22 -24.72 -12.17
C GLY A 29 15.65 -23.56 -11.27
N PRO A 30 16.68 -23.78 -10.40
CA PRO A 30 17.19 -22.70 -9.55
C PRO A 30 17.82 -21.61 -10.40
N ALA A 31 17.54 -20.35 -10.02
CA ALA A 31 18.05 -19.20 -10.74
C ALA A 31 19.59 -19.10 -10.65
N SER A 32 20.23 -18.82 -11.78
CA SER A 32 21.66 -18.53 -11.91
C SER A 32 22.00 -17.12 -11.36
N VAL A 33 23.29 -16.82 -11.22
CA VAL A 33 23.76 -15.46 -10.83
C VAL A 33 23.21 -14.39 -11.78
N SER A 34 23.26 -14.65 -13.10
CA SER A 34 22.77 -13.70 -14.11
C SER A 34 21.27 -13.45 -14.00
N GLU A 35 20.48 -14.52 -13.80
CA GLU A 35 19.04 -14.42 -13.61
C GLU A 35 18.68 -13.66 -12.32
N LEU A 36 19.30 -14.00 -11.18
CA LEU A 36 19.10 -13.29 -9.92
C LEU A 36 19.49 -11.82 -10.02
N THR A 37 20.58 -11.50 -10.72
CA THR A 37 20.99 -10.12 -10.97
C THR A 37 19.93 -9.37 -11.79
N THR A 38 19.39 -10.02 -12.81
CA THR A 38 18.30 -9.43 -13.64
C THR A 38 17.03 -9.25 -12.83
N MET A 39 16.66 -10.22 -12.01
CA MET A 39 15.50 -10.14 -11.11
C MET A 39 15.66 -9.00 -10.08
N ALA A 40 16.85 -8.86 -9.49
CA ALA A 40 17.13 -7.79 -8.51
C ALA A 40 17.12 -6.39 -9.15
N LYS A 41 17.52 -6.23 -10.42
CA LYS A 41 17.49 -4.95 -11.15
C LYS A 41 16.07 -4.41 -11.37
N ARG A 42 15.04 -5.23 -11.19
CA ARG A 42 13.65 -4.75 -11.19
C ARG A 42 13.30 -3.90 -9.97
N PHE A 43 14.20 -3.80 -8.99
CA PHE A 43 14.11 -2.94 -7.82
C PHE A 43 15.30 -1.98 -7.83
N ALA A 44 15.04 -0.71 -8.09
CA ALA A 44 16.08 0.31 -8.16
C ALA A 44 16.71 0.53 -6.77
N PRO A 45 18.03 0.38 -6.60
CA PRO A 45 18.69 0.74 -5.35
C PRO A 45 18.60 2.25 -5.13
N VAL A 46 18.09 2.67 -3.97
CA VAL A 46 17.95 4.09 -3.61
C VAL A 46 18.39 4.34 -2.18
N GLU A 47 19.07 5.46 -1.94
CA GLU A 47 19.34 5.94 -0.60
C GLU A 47 18.14 6.74 -0.09
N LEU A 48 17.52 6.28 1.00
CA LEU A 48 16.45 7.01 1.67
C LEU A 48 17.02 7.84 2.82
N ARG A 49 16.67 9.10 2.81
CA ARG A 49 17.04 10.07 3.83
C ARG A 49 15.79 10.71 4.43
N ALA A 50 15.86 10.99 5.74
CA ALA A 50 14.88 11.79 6.44
C ALA A 50 15.61 12.88 7.21
N ASP A 51 15.12 14.12 7.15
CA ASP A 51 15.72 15.23 7.89
C ASP A 51 15.36 15.12 9.37
N THR A 52 16.37 14.86 10.21
CA THR A 52 16.26 14.81 11.66
C THR A 52 16.84 16.03 12.37
N SER A 53 17.25 17.06 11.61
CA SER A 53 17.94 18.25 12.16
C SER A 53 17.07 19.03 13.15
N LYS A 54 15.76 19.07 12.91
CA LYS A 54 14.78 19.78 13.74
C LYS A 54 14.32 18.98 14.97
N LEU A 55 14.71 17.70 15.07
CA LEU A 55 14.34 16.87 16.22
C LEU A 55 15.19 17.20 17.45
N SER A 56 14.61 17.05 18.63
CA SER A 56 15.34 17.14 19.89
C SER A 56 16.41 16.04 19.99
N LYS A 57 17.38 16.20 20.86
CA LYS A 57 18.38 15.16 21.16
C LYS A 57 17.69 13.88 21.67
N GLY A 58 16.65 14.05 22.49
CA GLY A 58 15.85 12.93 23.02
C GLY A 58 15.11 12.18 21.94
N ASP A 59 14.45 12.88 21.01
CA ASP A 59 13.72 12.26 19.90
C ASP A 59 14.66 11.49 18.94
N ARG A 60 15.85 12.03 18.66
CA ARG A 60 16.86 11.30 17.88
C ARG A 60 17.32 10.02 18.58
N ALA A 61 17.50 10.06 19.91
CA ALA A 61 17.84 8.87 20.70
C ALA A 61 16.66 7.86 20.72
N ALA A 62 15.42 8.35 20.81
CA ALA A 62 14.22 7.50 20.69
C ALA A 62 14.16 6.81 19.34
N ILE A 63 14.38 7.53 18.22
CA ILE A 63 14.43 6.93 16.86
C ILE A 63 15.49 5.83 16.79
N ALA A 64 16.69 6.02 17.35
CA ALA A 64 17.72 4.98 17.35
C ALA A 64 17.23 3.68 18.01
N LYS A 65 16.51 3.78 19.14
CA LYS A 65 15.89 2.63 19.82
C LYS A 65 14.75 2.01 19.02
N LEU A 66 13.94 2.83 18.33
CA LEU A 66 12.88 2.36 17.47
C LEU A 66 13.42 1.62 16.23
N VAL A 67 14.56 2.05 15.68
CA VAL A 67 15.25 1.33 14.60
C VAL A 67 15.79 -0.03 15.10
N GLU A 68 16.34 -0.09 16.33
CA GLU A 68 16.72 -1.37 16.94
C GLU A 68 15.51 -2.32 17.08
N ALA A 69 14.38 -1.79 17.53
CA ALA A 69 13.13 -2.54 17.63
C ALA A 69 12.63 -3.02 16.25
N ALA A 70 12.62 -2.15 15.24
CA ALA A 70 12.21 -2.49 13.89
C ALA A 70 13.03 -3.63 13.27
N LYS A 71 14.32 -3.74 13.55
CA LYS A 71 15.17 -4.87 13.10
C LYS A 71 14.72 -6.22 13.68
N ILE A 72 14.12 -6.25 14.88
CA ILE A 72 13.52 -7.47 15.44
C ILE A 72 12.28 -7.87 14.66
N VAL A 73 11.52 -6.88 14.17
CA VAL A 73 10.33 -7.12 13.34
C VAL A 73 10.69 -7.84 12.03
N ASP A 74 11.84 -7.55 11.42
CA ASP A 74 12.32 -8.32 10.25
C ASP A 74 12.50 -9.82 10.56
N THR A 75 12.99 -10.15 11.76
CA THR A 75 13.13 -11.55 12.20
C THR A 75 11.77 -12.21 12.39
N LEU A 76 10.81 -11.50 13.01
CA LEU A 76 9.44 -12.00 13.17
C LEU A 76 8.78 -12.25 11.82
N GLN A 77 8.96 -11.36 10.87
CA GLN A 77 8.40 -11.50 9.51
C GLN A 77 9.00 -12.71 8.78
N LEU A 78 10.30 -12.95 8.88
CA LEU A 78 10.91 -14.17 8.30
C LEU A 78 10.22 -15.43 8.85
N ARG A 79 10.02 -15.49 10.17
CA ARG A 79 9.37 -16.63 10.85
C ARG A 79 7.89 -16.75 10.47
N GLN A 80 7.14 -15.64 10.40
CA GLN A 80 5.72 -15.66 10.00
C GLN A 80 5.53 -16.10 8.55
N ARG A 81 6.44 -15.72 7.68
CA ARG A 81 6.35 -16.06 6.25
C ARG A 81 6.55 -17.56 5.99
N TRP A 82 7.48 -18.21 6.72
CA TRP A 82 7.72 -19.64 6.62
C TRP A 82 8.58 -20.16 7.78
N ALA A 83 8.23 -21.32 8.33
CA ALA A 83 8.89 -21.89 9.50
C ALA A 83 10.41 -22.07 9.34
N ASN A 84 10.89 -22.41 8.13
CA ASN A 84 12.31 -22.65 7.88
C ASN A 84 13.08 -21.41 7.36
N ASN A 85 12.45 -20.23 7.27
CA ASN A 85 13.09 -19.03 6.70
C ASN A 85 14.32 -18.58 7.49
N GLU A 86 14.27 -18.59 8.82
CA GLU A 86 15.41 -18.21 9.66
C GLU A 86 16.59 -19.18 9.48
N ALA A 87 16.31 -20.48 9.43
CA ALA A 87 17.33 -21.51 9.20
C ALA A 87 17.94 -21.38 7.79
N LEU A 88 17.10 -21.16 6.78
CA LEU A 88 17.56 -20.94 5.40
C LEU A 88 18.41 -19.68 5.29
N TRP A 89 17.99 -18.57 5.92
CA TRP A 89 18.77 -17.34 5.96
C TRP A 89 20.14 -17.54 6.62
N ALA A 90 20.19 -18.22 7.76
CA ALA A 90 21.44 -18.55 8.44
C ALA A 90 22.36 -19.45 7.61
N ALA A 91 21.81 -20.36 6.81
CA ALA A 91 22.58 -21.17 5.88
C ALA A 91 23.12 -20.35 4.70
N LEU A 92 22.27 -19.48 4.12
CA LEU A 92 22.67 -18.57 3.04
C LEU A 92 23.81 -17.63 3.44
N GLN A 93 23.77 -17.07 4.66
CA GLN A 93 24.81 -16.17 5.16
C GLN A 93 26.21 -16.81 5.24
N LYS A 94 26.30 -18.12 5.23
CA LYS A 94 27.58 -18.87 5.21
C LYS A 94 28.13 -19.09 3.79
N ASP A 95 27.29 -18.90 2.77
CA ASP A 95 27.68 -19.08 1.37
C ASP A 95 28.27 -17.78 0.78
N ASN A 96 29.60 -17.69 0.77
CA ASN A 96 30.32 -16.53 0.24
C ASN A 96 30.58 -16.59 -1.28
N SER A 97 30.09 -17.62 -1.99
CA SER A 97 30.20 -17.72 -3.44
C SER A 97 29.41 -16.57 -4.13
N PRO A 98 29.74 -16.24 -5.40
CA PRO A 98 28.97 -15.27 -6.16
C PRO A 98 27.47 -15.62 -6.23
N LEU A 99 27.14 -16.92 -6.33
CA LEU A 99 25.75 -17.38 -6.34
C LEU A 99 25.10 -17.25 -4.96
N GLY A 100 25.84 -17.59 -3.89
CA GLY A 100 25.38 -17.42 -2.51
C GLY A 100 25.05 -15.96 -2.21
N LYS A 101 25.91 -15.02 -2.58
CA LYS A 101 25.67 -13.58 -2.40
C LYS A 101 24.45 -13.09 -3.19
N ALA A 102 24.29 -13.50 -4.44
CA ALA A 102 23.13 -13.15 -5.25
C ALA A 102 21.82 -13.71 -4.64
N ARG A 103 21.87 -14.93 -4.10
CA ARG A 103 20.74 -15.54 -3.36
C ARG A 103 20.42 -14.80 -2.06
N GLN A 104 21.43 -14.43 -1.27
CA GLN A 104 21.27 -13.65 -0.03
C GLN A 104 20.56 -12.31 -0.34
N ASP A 105 21.05 -11.62 -1.34
CA ASP A 105 20.52 -10.33 -1.76
C ASP A 105 19.04 -10.42 -2.16
N TYR A 106 18.69 -11.39 -2.99
CA TYR A 106 17.34 -11.54 -3.49
C TYR A 106 16.39 -12.16 -2.44
N PHE A 107 16.92 -13.03 -1.57
CA PHE A 107 16.20 -13.55 -0.40
C PHE A 107 15.80 -12.42 0.56
N TRP A 108 16.75 -11.54 0.89
CA TRP A 108 16.48 -10.43 1.81
C TRP A 108 15.45 -9.45 1.26
N LEU A 109 15.53 -9.18 -0.02
CA LEU A 109 14.55 -8.34 -0.71
C LEU A 109 13.11 -8.91 -0.61
N ASN A 110 12.96 -10.23 -0.76
CA ASN A 110 11.67 -10.91 -0.73
C ASN A 110 11.30 -11.48 0.65
N LYS A 111 12.16 -11.34 1.66
CA LYS A 111 12.01 -11.99 2.98
C LYS A 111 11.70 -13.48 2.89
N GLY A 112 12.35 -14.17 1.93
CA GLY A 112 12.16 -15.61 1.70
C GLY A 112 12.65 -16.05 0.32
N PRO A 113 12.58 -17.37 0.03
CA PRO A 113 13.11 -17.94 -1.21
C PRO A 113 12.18 -17.77 -2.43
N TRP A 114 11.13 -16.95 -2.34
CA TRP A 114 10.12 -16.76 -3.38
C TRP A 114 10.08 -15.33 -3.86
N SER A 115 9.99 -15.16 -5.19
CA SER A 115 9.88 -13.85 -5.82
C SER A 115 8.43 -13.35 -5.77
N ILE A 116 8.18 -12.26 -5.04
CA ILE A 116 6.85 -11.69 -4.85
C ILE A 116 6.25 -11.25 -6.18
N ILE A 117 7.03 -10.54 -7.00
CA ILE A 117 6.56 -10.03 -8.30
C ILE A 117 6.49 -11.10 -9.41
N ASP A 118 6.85 -12.35 -9.10
CA ASP A 118 6.72 -13.50 -10.00
C ASP A 118 5.73 -14.54 -9.45
N GLY A 119 4.69 -14.07 -8.75
CA GLY A 119 3.65 -14.91 -8.20
C GLY A 119 4.13 -15.88 -7.11
N ASN A 120 5.04 -15.43 -6.26
CA ASN A 120 5.59 -16.21 -5.16
C ASN A 120 6.26 -17.54 -5.60
N ARG A 121 6.86 -17.59 -6.80
CA ARG A 121 7.64 -18.75 -7.27
C ARG A 121 9.05 -18.76 -6.65
N SER A 122 9.54 -19.96 -6.31
CA SER A 122 10.89 -20.12 -5.78
C SER A 122 11.95 -19.81 -6.84
N PHE A 123 12.96 -19.05 -6.46
CA PHE A 123 14.20 -18.85 -7.22
C PHE A 123 15.35 -19.74 -6.71
N MET A 124 15.10 -20.49 -5.65
CA MET A 124 16.03 -21.41 -5.03
C MET A 124 15.88 -22.83 -5.58
N PRO A 125 16.89 -23.71 -5.44
CA PRO A 125 16.71 -25.14 -5.68
C PRO A 125 15.65 -25.72 -4.73
N ALA A 126 15.07 -26.87 -5.10
CA ALA A 126 14.08 -27.58 -4.29
C ALA A 126 14.60 -27.99 -2.90
N GLU A 127 15.94 -28.05 -2.73
CA GLU A 127 16.59 -28.27 -1.45
C GLU A 127 17.85 -27.39 -1.36
N TYR A 128 18.10 -26.81 -0.18
CA TYR A 128 19.33 -26.07 0.12
C TYR A 128 19.76 -26.32 1.57
N ALA A 129 20.99 -26.77 1.77
CA ALA A 129 21.57 -27.10 3.09
C ALA A 129 20.70 -28.04 3.94
N GLY A 130 20.08 -29.05 3.32
CA GLY A 130 19.19 -30.01 3.98
C GLY A 130 17.75 -29.45 4.25
N ILE A 131 17.44 -28.28 3.75
CA ILE A 131 16.12 -27.64 3.90
C ILE A 131 15.36 -27.80 2.58
N ALA A 132 14.26 -28.55 2.59
CA ALA A 132 13.34 -28.65 1.46
C ALA A 132 12.58 -27.33 1.25
N ILE A 133 12.64 -26.76 0.04
CA ILE A 133 12.05 -25.47 -0.31
C ILE A 133 10.84 -25.70 -1.21
N PRO A 134 9.63 -25.29 -0.79
CA PRO A 134 8.44 -25.35 -1.65
C PRO A 134 8.61 -24.53 -2.94
N ALA A 135 8.08 -25.06 -4.06
CA ALA A 135 8.13 -24.36 -5.35
C ALA A 135 7.40 -22.99 -5.35
N ARG A 136 6.43 -22.84 -4.47
CA ARG A 136 5.71 -21.57 -4.18
C ARG A 136 5.59 -21.36 -2.68
N LYS A 137 5.43 -20.09 -2.27
CA LYS A 137 5.14 -19.77 -0.88
C LYS A 137 3.88 -20.51 -0.43
N PRO A 138 3.92 -21.21 0.72
CA PRO A 138 2.73 -21.84 1.27
C PRO A 138 1.65 -20.81 1.60
N ASP A 139 0.41 -21.04 1.18
CA ASP A 139 -0.73 -20.13 1.42
C ASP A 139 -0.99 -19.91 2.93
N ALA A 140 -0.75 -20.96 3.72
CA ALA A 140 -0.85 -20.91 5.18
C ALA A 140 0.29 -20.12 5.86
N ALA A 141 1.32 -19.72 5.11
CA ALA A 141 2.56 -19.17 5.66
C ALA A 141 3.05 -20.02 6.87
N ASN A 142 3.40 -19.38 7.99
CA ASN A 142 3.65 -20.08 9.27
C ASN A 142 2.61 -19.70 10.34
N PHE A 143 1.40 -19.36 9.91
CA PHE A 143 0.30 -19.06 10.84
C PHE A 143 -0.48 -20.32 11.25
N TYR A 144 -0.39 -21.38 10.46
CA TYR A 144 -1.09 -22.65 10.65
C TYR A 144 -0.08 -23.82 10.62
N PRO A 145 -0.45 -25.00 11.16
CA PRO A 145 0.41 -26.16 11.14
C PRO A 145 0.79 -26.58 9.70
N ALA A 146 2.04 -26.91 9.48
CA ALA A 146 2.50 -27.41 8.20
C ALA A 146 1.69 -28.64 7.76
N GLY A 147 1.19 -28.60 6.50
CA GLY A 147 0.39 -29.68 5.93
C GLY A 147 -1.07 -29.71 6.34
N ALA A 148 -1.52 -28.79 7.22
CA ALA A 148 -2.95 -28.66 7.49
C ALA A 148 -3.70 -28.11 6.27
N THR A 149 -4.81 -28.75 5.88
CA THR A 149 -5.65 -28.26 4.78
C THR A 149 -6.63 -27.20 5.26
N LYS A 150 -7.11 -26.39 4.34
CA LYS A 150 -8.11 -25.36 4.62
C LYS A 150 -9.38 -25.98 5.21
N GLU A 151 -9.84 -27.08 4.61
CA GLU A 151 -11.04 -27.81 5.01
C GLU A 151 -10.92 -28.37 6.43
N ALA A 152 -9.75 -28.94 6.78
CA ALA A 152 -9.51 -29.46 8.14
C ALA A 152 -9.52 -28.35 9.19
N LEU A 153 -8.92 -27.20 8.89
CA LEU A 153 -8.91 -26.04 9.78
C LEU A 153 -10.31 -25.42 9.91
N GLU A 154 -11.06 -25.29 8.81
CA GLU A 154 -12.45 -24.79 8.83
C GLU A 154 -13.36 -25.72 9.66
N ALA A 155 -13.28 -27.03 9.44
CA ALA A 155 -14.05 -28.00 10.20
C ALA A 155 -13.74 -27.92 11.70
N TRP A 156 -12.46 -27.81 12.05
CA TRP A 156 -12.04 -27.65 13.45
C TRP A 156 -12.57 -26.33 14.05
N MET A 157 -12.37 -25.20 13.38
CA MET A 157 -12.86 -23.89 13.87
C MET A 157 -14.38 -23.87 14.03
N ASN A 158 -15.11 -24.50 13.11
CA ASN A 158 -16.58 -24.59 13.17
C ASN A 158 -17.10 -25.47 14.30
N ALA A 159 -16.29 -26.42 14.77
CA ALA A 159 -16.62 -27.28 15.90
C ALA A 159 -16.30 -26.65 17.27
N LEU A 160 -15.62 -25.51 17.31
CA LEU A 160 -15.27 -24.80 18.54
C LEU A 160 -16.48 -24.06 19.15
N PRO A 161 -16.52 -23.86 20.47
CA PRO A 161 -17.41 -22.88 21.10
C PRO A 161 -17.16 -21.49 20.51
N ALA A 162 -18.21 -20.65 20.48
CA ALA A 162 -18.15 -19.33 19.78
C ALA A 162 -16.93 -18.47 20.18
N LYS A 163 -16.64 -18.39 21.49
CA LYS A 163 -15.48 -17.63 22.01
C LYS A 163 -14.14 -18.19 21.53
N ASP A 164 -14.00 -19.51 21.49
CA ASP A 164 -12.76 -20.16 21.04
C ASP A 164 -12.60 -20.07 19.52
N LYS A 165 -13.72 -20.13 18.78
CA LYS A 165 -13.74 -19.87 17.34
C LYS A 165 -13.31 -18.45 17.03
N GLU A 166 -13.84 -17.44 17.75
CA GLU A 166 -13.41 -16.05 17.60
C GLU A 166 -11.90 -15.91 17.87
N ALA A 167 -11.39 -16.52 18.94
CA ALA A 167 -9.96 -16.53 19.25
C ALA A 167 -9.12 -17.21 18.17
N ALA A 168 -9.62 -18.32 17.58
CA ALA A 168 -8.94 -19.01 16.49
C ALA A 168 -8.88 -18.20 15.19
N GLN A 169 -9.86 -17.34 14.95
CA GLN A 169 -9.94 -16.44 13.79
C GLN A 169 -9.31 -15.07 14.04
N TRP A 170 -8.90 -14.76 15.28
CA TRP A 170 -8.38 -13.47 15.67
C TRP A 170 -7.03 -13.16 15.03
N TYR A 171 -6.77 -11.88 14.73
CA TYR A 171 -5.59 -11.37 14.07
C TYR A 171 -4.27 -11.78 14.74
N PHE A 172 -4.24 -11.82 16.08
CA PHE A 172 -3.02 -11.93 16.89
C PHE A 172 -2.90 -13.31 17.53
N THR A 173 -3.25 -14.34 16.77
CA THR A 173 -3.10 -15.76 17.17
C THR A 173 -2.59 -16.59 16.00
N VAL A 174 -1.85 -17.66 16.30
CA VAL A 174 -1.53 -18.72 15.36
C VAL A 174 -2.27 -20.00 15.74
N ILE A 175 -2.44 -20.88 14.77
CA ILE A 175 -2.89 -22.24 15.03
C ILE A 175 -1.68 -23.17 15.03
N ARG A 176 -1.59 -24.03 16.02
CA ARG A 176 -0.55 -25.05 16.16
C ARG A 176 -1.18 -26.42 16.39
N SER A 177 -0.46 -27.47 16.07
CA SER A 177 -0.85 -28.84 16.45
C SER A 177 0.03 -29.34 17.59
N ASP A 178 -0.57 -30.10 18.50
CA ASP A 178 0.17 -30.85 19.50
C ASP A 178 0.79 -32.13 18.89
N LYS A 179 1.47 -32.93 19.73
CA LYS A 179 2.10 -34.20 19.31
C LYS A 179 1.09 -35.24 18.82
N ALA A 180 -0.17 -35.13 19.17
CA ALA A 180 -1.26 -35.99 18.71
C ALA A 180 -1.97 -35.45 17.47
N GLY A 181 -1.51 -34.33 16.90
CA GLY A 181 -2.09 -33.68 15.73
C GLY A 181 -3.33 -32.83 16.02
N LYS A 182 -3.69 -32.63 17.32
CA LYS A 182 -4.86 -31.83 17.70
C LYS A 182 -4.51 -30.34 17.59
N PHE A 183 -5.36 -29.57 16.89
CA PHE A 183 -5.22 -28.13 16.72
C PHE A 183 -5.51 -27.37 18.02
N ARG A 184 -4.76 -26.28 18.23
CA ARG A 184 -4.95 -25.32 19.31
C ARG A 184 -4.62 -23.92 18.88
N THR A 185 -5.29 -22.93 19.45
CA THR A 185 -4.97 -21.51 19.29
C THR A 185 -3.85 -21.12 20.24
N VAL A 186 -2.87 -20.35 19.74
CA VAL A 186 -1.76 -19.81 20.52
C VAL A 186 -1.68 -18.30 20.26
N LYS A 187 -1.59 -17.50 21.32
CA LYS A 187 -1.44 -16.05 21.23
C LYS A 187 -0.07 -15.66 20.69
N TYR A 188 0.02 -14.54 19.98
CA TYR A 188 1.33 -14.02 19.54
C TYR A 188 2.26 -13.71 20.71
N SER A 189 1.73 -13.23 21.85
CA SER A 189 2.51 -13.01 23.08
C SER A 189 3.12 -14.28 23.67
N GLU A 190 2.62 -15.46 23.31
CA GLU A 190 3.20 -16.76 23.68
C GLU A 190 4.12 -17.29 22.59
N GLU A 191 3.67 -17.27 21.34
CA GLU A 191 4.39 -17.80 20.17
C GLU A 191 5.70 -17.06 19.89
N TYR A 192 5.67 -15.74 20.03
CA TYR A 192 6.81 -14.83 19.72
C TYR A 192 7.38 -14.18 20.98
N LYS A 193 7.14 -14.78 22.15
CA LYS A 193 7.48 -14.19 23.47
C LYS A 193 8.88 -13.61 23.57
N PRO A 194 9.98 -14.31 23.16
CA PRO A 194 11.33 -13.78 23.32
C PRO A 194 11.59 -12.50 22.54
N GLU A 195 11.02 -12.38 21.34
CA GLU A 195 11.15 -11.20 20.49
C GLU A 195 10.27 -10.06 21.01
N LEU A 196 9.04 -10.36 21.43
CA LEU A 196 8.10 -9.36 21.95
C LEU A 196 8.56 -8.78 23.29
N GLU A 197 9.22 -9.54 24.16
CA GLU A 197 9.85 -9.01 25.36
C GLU A 197 10.99 -8.03 25.04
N LYS A 198 11.82 -8.32 24.01
CA LYS A 198 12.87 -7.42 23.54
C LYS A 198 12.27 -6.15 22.93
N LEU A 199 11.23 -6.29 22.11
CA LEU A 199 10.49 -5.16 21.53
C LEU A 199 9.93 -4.26 22.63
N ALA A 200 9.22 -4.83 23.60
CA ALA A 200 8.66 -4.10 24.73
C ALA A 200 9.71 -3.32 25.52
N LYS A 201 10.88 -3.92 25.74
CA LYS A 201 12.01 -3.25 26.41
C LYS A 201 12.49 -2.04 25.59
N LEU A 202 12.76 -2.22 24.29
CA LEU A 202 13.26 -1.13 23.42
C LEU A 202 12.25 0.00 23.27
N LEU A 203 10.95 -0.30 23.22
CA LEU A 203 9.91 0.73 23.18
C LEU A 203 9.86 1.55 24.49
N ARG A 204 10.03 0.92 25.64
CA ARG A 204 10.13 1.63 26.93
C ARG A 204 11.41 2.48 27.03
N GLU A 205 12.53 1.98 26.51
CA GLU A 205 13.77 2.77 26.39
C GLU A 205 13.55 3.99 25.47
N ALA A 206 12.90 3.83 24.32
CA ALA A 206 12.56 4.94 23.43
C ALA A 206 11.62 5.95 24.12
N ALA A 207 10.62 5.47 24.86
CA ALA A 207 9.69 6.29 25.64
C ALA A 207 10.40 7.12 26.73
N ALA A 208 11.50 6.60 27.29
CA ALA A 208 12.30 7.32 28.29
C ALA A 208 13.15 8.46 27.67
N HIS A 209 13.47 8.38 26.39
CA HIS A 209 14.27 9.39 25.68
C HIS A 209 13.44 10.58 25.19
N THR A 210 12.20 10.39 24.78
CA THR A 210 11.36 11.48 24.26
C THR A 210 10.66 12.26 25.37
N ASP A 211 10.55 13.58 25.18
CA ASP A 211 9.74 14.45 26.05
C ASP A 211 8.29 14.60 25.52
N ASN A 212 7.99 14.11 24.31
CA ASN A 212 6.67 14.19 23.75
C ASN A 212 5.72 13.23 24.47
N ALA A 213 4.67 13.78 25.11
CA ALA A 213 3.76 13.02 25.94
C ALA A 213 2.94 11.98 25.16
N SER A 214 2.50 12.32 23.94
CA SER A 214 1.70 11.40 23.12
C SER A 214 2.53 10.23 22.61
N LEU A 215 3.77 10.47 22.19
CA LEU A 215 4.71 9.43 21.78
C LEU A 215 5.05 8.50 22.95
N LYS A 216 5.38 9.09 24.11
CA LYS A 216 5.67 8.33 25.34
C LYS A 216 4.49 7.43 25.73
N LYS A 217 3.25 7.96 25.70
CA LYS A 217 2.03 7.21 25.98
C LYS A 217 1.86 6.04 25.01
N PHE A 218 1.96 6.31 23.71
CA PHE A 218 1.83 5.25 22.69
C PHE A 218 2.87 4.15 22.88
N LEU A 219 4.15 4.50 23.00
CA LEU A 219 5.25 3.54 23.12
C LEU A 219 5.10 2.66 24.37
N THR A 220 4.67 3.24 25.49
CA THR A 220 4.43 2.50 26.74
C THR A 220 3.29 1.50 26.58
N LEU A 221 2.14 1.96 26.05
CA LEU A 221 0.97 1.09 25.83
C LEU A 221 1.25 0.00 24.79
N ARG A 222 2.02 0.31 23.73
CA ARG A 222 2.42 -0.67 22.72
C ARG A 222 3.35 -1.73 23.29
N ALA A 223 4.27 -1.34 24.18
CA ALA A 223 5.11 -2.29 24.90
C ALA A 223 4.28 -3.25 25.78
N ASP A 224 3.24 -2.73 26.44
CA ASP A 224 2.30 -3.56 27.23
C ASP A 224 1.46 -4.47 26.33
N ALA A 225 1.03 -3.97 25.16
CA ALA A 225 0.27 -4.73 24.18
C ALA A 225 1.03 -5.96 23.65
N PHE A 226 2.32 -5.83 23.40
CA PHE A 226 3.16 -6.97 22.98
C PHE A 226 3.19 -8.08 24.02
N LEU A 227 3.12 -7.75 25.29
CA LEU A 227 3.16 -8.74 26.39
C LEU A 227 1.78 -9.32 26.72
N SER A 228 0.73 -8.51 26.61
CA SER A 228 -0.66 -8.91 26.92
C SER A 228 -1.41 -9.55 25.76
N ASN A 229 -0.97 -9.32 24.52
CA ASN A 229 -1.70 -9.63 23.28
C ASN A 229 -2.97 -8.79 23.06
N ASP A 230 -3.16 -7.70 23.81
CA ASP A 230 -4.26 -6.76 23.66
C ASP A 230 -3.73 -5.41 23.17
N TYR A 231 -4.05 -5.09 21.91
CA TYR A 231 -3.54 -3.90 21.21
C TYR A 231 -4.48 -2.69 21.31
N LEU A 232 -5.71 -2.87 21.81
CA LEU A 232 -6.78 -1.87 21.74
C LEU A 232 -6.34 -0.50 22.30
N ALA A 233 -5.84 -0.46 23.53
CA ALA A 233 -5.43 0.80 24.16
C ALA A 233 -4.27 1.48 23.44
N SER A 234 -3.33 0.69 22.91
CA SER A 234 -2.20 1.22 22.16
C SER A 234 -2.61 1.75 20.78
N ASP A 235 -3.60 1.14 20.13
CA ASP A 235 -4.09 1.61 18.84
C ASP A 235 -4.89 2.92 18.99
N PHE A 236 -5.68 3.07 20.06
CA PHE A 236 -6.26 4.39 20.40
C PHE A 236 -5.17 5.45 20.63
N ALA A 237 -4.10 5.12 21.36
CA ALA A 237 -3.01 6.06 21.59
C ALA A 237 -2.24 6.38 20.29
N TRP A 238 -2.16 5.44 19.35
CA TRP A 238 -1.60 5.67 18.02
C TRP A 238 -2.46 6.61 17.17
N MET A 239 -3.80 6.50 17.26
CA MET A 239 -4.71 7.45 16.61
C MET A 239 -4.49 8.88 17.14
N ASP A 240 -4.26 9.02 18.45
CA ASP A 240 -4.04 10.30 19.14
C ASP A 240 -2.57 10.78 19.05
N LEU A 241 -1.68 10.05 18.37
CA LEU A 241 -0.25 10.41 18.30
C LEU A 241 -0.07 11.76 17.60
N ASP A 242 0.49 12.73 18.34
CA ASP A 242 0.89 14.04 17.85
C ASP A 242 2.35 14.32 18.28
N SER A 243 3.28 13.97 17.42
CA SER A 243 4.71 14.01 17.67
C SER A 243 5.48 14.25 16.37
N PRO A 244 6.65 14.92 16.40
CA PRO A 244 7.55 14.99 15.25
C PRO A 244 8.09 13.62 14.83
N VAL A 245 8.17 12.65 15.75
CA VAL A 245 8.48 11.26 15.47
C VAL A 245 7.19 10.50 15.27
N ASP A 246 7.01 9.88 14.11
CA ASP A 246 5.89 8.99 13.83
C ASP A 246 6.38 7.54 13.78
N ILE A 247 5.65 6.65 14.42
CA ILE A 247 5.99 5.23 14.50
C ILE A 247 4.74 4.38 14.40
N THR A 248 4.77 3.43 13.47
CA THR A 248 3.84 2.32 13.41
C THR A 248 4.65 1.05 13.63
N ILE A 249 4.30 0.23 14.61
CA ILE A 249 4.99 -1.01 14.92
C ILE A 249 4.02 -2.01 15.55
N GLY A 250 3.87 -3.17 14.93
CA GLY A 250 2.97 -4.22 15.40
C GLY A 250 2.53 -5.17 14.30
N PRO A 251 1.59 -6.08 14.59
CA PRO A 251 0.96 -6.95 13.61
C PRO A 251 -0.26 -6.24 13.01
N TYR A 252 -0.27 -6.01 11.70
CA TYR A 252 -1.34 -5.26 11.04
C TYR A 252 -1.88 -5.95 9.79
N GLU A 253 -1.04 -6.22 8.77
CA GLU A 253 -1.50 -6.66 7.47
C GLU A 253 -1.74 -8.16 7.39
N THR A 254 -2.84 -8.58 6.77
CA THR A 254 -3.24 -10.00 6.71
C THR A 254 -2.92 -10.70 5.40
N TYR A 255 -2.26 -10.03 4.46
CA TYR A 255 -2.00 -10.56 3.10
C TYR A 255 -1.08 -11.78 3.06
N ASN A 256 -0.23 -11.97 4.08
CA ASN A 256 0.63 -13.16 4.15
C ASN A 256 -0.14 -14.44 4.48
N ASP A 257 -1.32 -14.32 5.12
CA ASP A 257 -2.28 -15.40 5.31
C ASP A 257 -3.16 -15.53 4.07
N GLU A 258 -2.64 -16.17 3.03
CA GLU A 258 -3.38 -16.43 1.80
C GLU A 258 -4.44 -17.52 1.97
N LEU A 259 -4.48 -18.21 3.13
CA LEU A 259 -5.43 -19.28 3.41
C LEU A 259 -6.79 -18.74 3.84
N PHE A 260 -6.82 -17.79 4.78
CA PHE A 260 -8.06 -17.23 5.34
C PHE A 260 -8.06 -15.69 5.42
N GLY A 261 -6.90 -15.04 5.39
CA GLY A 261 -6.78 -13.61 5.63
C GLY A 261 -7.06 -13.21 7.09
N TYR A 262 -6.88 -14.11 8.06
CA TYR A 262 -7.16 -13.84 9.47
C TYR A 262 -5.95 -13.33 10.24
N LYS A 263 -4.74 -13.72 9.87
CA LYS A 263 -3.53 -13.59 10.70
C LYS A 263 -2.70 -12.40 10.26
N ALA A 264 -2.41 -11.52 11.22
CA ALA A 264 -1.66 -10.30 10.96
C ALA A 264 -0.14 -10.52 10.98
N ALA A 265 0.54 -10.01 9.94
CA ALA A 265 1.98 -9.98 9.84
C ALA A 265 2.56 -8.78 10.60
N PHE A 266 3.76 -8.95 11.16
CA PHE A 266 4.48 -7.86 11.82
C PHE A 266 5.13 -6.93 10.80
N GLU A 267 4.99 -5.63 11.05
CA GLU A 267 5.64 -4.57 10.30
C GLU A 267 6.04 -3.41 11.20
N ALA A 268 6.96 -2.58 10.72
CA ALA A 268 7.35 -1.35 11.40
C ALA A 268 7.73 -0.26 10.41
N TYR A 269 7.25 0.96 10.68
CA TYR A 269 7.61 2.19 9.97
C TYR A 269 8.07 3.22 11.00
N VAL A 270 9.38 3.46 11.07
CA VAL A 270 9.98 4.52 11.89
C VAL A 270 10.14 5.75 11.02
N SER A 271 9.52 6.85 11.36
CA SER A 271 9.40 8.00 10.49
C SER A 271 9.52 9.34 11.23
N VAL A 272 9.73 10.40 10.47
CA VAL A 272 9.67 11.80 10.93
C VAL A 272 8.52 12.47 10.19
N ARG A 273 7.64 13.17 10.90
CA ARG A 273 6.54 13.92 10.28
C ARG A 273 7.05 15.06 9.42
N ASP A 274 6.37 15.28 8.29
CA ASP A 274 6.54 16.45 7.45
C ASP A 274 5.44 17.47 7.79
N PRO A 275 5.73 18.51 8.59
CA PRO A 275 4.71 19.46 9.02
C PRO A 275 4.23 20.36 7.88
N GLU A 276 5.03 20.51 6.84
CA GLU A 276 4.70 21.34 5.69
C GLU A 276 3.66 20.65 4.81
N GLU A 277 3.87 19.39 4.51
CA GLU A 277 2.91 18.57 3.78
C GLU A 277 1.64 18.32 4.60
N THR A 278 1.75 18.14 5.91
CA THR A 278 0.60 17.98 6.80
C THR A 278 -0.32 19.22 6.76
N ARG A 279 0.24 20.44 6.70
CA ARG A 279 -0.57 21.66 6.53
C ARG A 279 -1.33 21.73 5.22
N LYS A 280 -0.81 21.12 4.13
CA LYS A 280 -1.56 21.01 2.86
C LYS A 280 -2.81 20.14 3.03
N LEU A 281 -2.74 19.10 3.85
CA LEU A 281 -3.90 18.27 4.19
C LEU A 281 -4.99 19.04 4.92
N ASP A 282 -4.61 19.88 5.88
CA ASP A 282 -5.55 20.77 6.60
C ASP A 282 -6.28 21.70 5.63
N PHE A 283 -5.58 22.15 4.61
CA PHE A 283 -6.17 22.98 3.55
C PHE A 283 -7.26 22.21 2.80
N PHE A 284 -7.00 21.00 2.33
CA PHE A 284 -8.00 20.17 1.67
C PHE A 284 -9.19 19.85 2.59
N GLY A 285 -8.94 19.53 3.85
CA GLY A 285 -9.97 19.25 4.84
C GLY A 285 -10.98 20.41 5.00
N LYS A 286 -10.50 21.65 4.95
CA LYS A 286 -11.33 22.85 5.01
C LYS A 286 -12.19 23.08 3.77
N HIS A 287 -11.80 22.53 2.63
CA HIS A 287 -12.49 22.72 1.35
C HIS A 287 -13.33 21.51 0.91
N MET A 288 -13.39 20.46 1.72
CA MET A 288 -14.14 19.23 1.41
C MET A 288 -15.60 19.50 1.02
N GLN A 289 -16.32 20.34 1.79
CA GLN A 289 -17.72 20.67 1.48
C GLN A 289 -17.83 21.49 0.20
N GLU A 290 -16.90 22.41 -0.04
CA GLU A 290 -16.86 23.19 -1.29
C GLU A 290 -16.67 22.27 -2.51
N LEU A 291 -15.77 21.28 -2.41
CA LEU A 291 -15.56 20.31 -3.47
C LEU A 291 -16.81 19.46 -3.69
N GLU A 292 -17.42 18.93 -2.63
CA GLU A 292 -18.66 18.15 -2.70
C GLU A 292 -19.79 18.92 -3.37
N ASP A 293 -20.01 20.19 -2.96
CA ASP A 293 -21.06 21.06 -3.49
C ASP A 293 -20.88 21.38 -4.99
N ASN A 294 -19.67 21.17 -5.53
CA ASN A 294 -19.31 21.45 -6.92
C ASN A 294 -18.97 20.21 -7.74
N LEU A 295 -19.10 18.99 -7.17
CA LEU A 295 -18.87 17.77 -7.93
C LEU A 295 -19.66 17.77 -9.25
N PRO A 296 -19.10 17.24 -10.34
CA PRO A 296 -19.74 17.24 -11.66
C PRO A 296 -20.87 16.19 -11.79
N ILE A 297 -21.76 16.17 -10.80
CA ILE A 297 -22.94 15.30 -10.72
C ILE A 297 -24.18 16.13 -10.35
N ASP A 298 -25.37 15.59 -10.61
CA ASP A 298 -26.62 16.25 -10.22
C ASP A 298 -26.68 16.51 -8.71
N LYS A 299 -27.18 17.68 -8.33
CA LYS A 299 -27.23 18.14 -6.92
C LYS A 299 -27.91 17.16 -5.97
N GLN A 300 -28.92 16.42 -6.45
CA GLN A 300 -29.66 15.45 -5.63
C GLN A 300 -28.78 14.29 -5.12
N TYR A 301 -27.62 14.04 -5.73
CA TYR A 301 -26.68 12.98 -5.37
C TYR A 301 -25.49 13.47 -4.55
N ARG A 302 -25.36 14.80 -4.35
CA ARG A 302 -24.29 15.39 -3.53
C ARG A 302 -24.63 15.28 -2.05
N ASN A 303 -23.61 15.10 -1.23
CA ASN A 303 -23.81 15.05 0.22
C ASN A 303 -24.08 16.45 0.78
N PRO A 304 -25.21 16.69 1.43
CA PRO A 304 -25.52 18.01 1.99
C PRO A 304 -24.58 18.40 3.13
N LYS A 305 -23.90 17.43 3.73
CA LYS A 305 -22.91 17.60 4.79
C LYS A 305 -21.86 16.48 4.71
N VAL A 306 -20.67 16.84 4.28
CA VAL A 306 -19.53 15.93 4.27
C VAL A 306 -19.06 15.68 5.71
N GLY A 307 -18.72 14.44 6.03
CA GLY A 307 -18.11 14.07 7.31
C GLY A 307 -16.73 14.72 7.51
N ALA A 308 -16.22 14.67 8.73
CA ALA A 308 -14.83 15.07 8.97
C ALA A 308 -13.88 14.16 8.18
N MET A 309 -12.85 14.76 7.57
CA MET A 309 -11.80 14.01 6.90
C MET A 309 -11.13 13.06 7.90
N ALA A 310 -10.89 11.81 7.48
CA ALA A 310 -10.12 10.87 8.28
C ALA A 310 -8.72 11.46 8.59
N PRO A 311 -8.18 11.27 9.80
CA PRO A 311 -6.85 11.74 10.12
C PRO A 311 -5.83 11.24 9.10
N MET A 312 -5.01 12.16 8.58
CA MET A 312 -3.95 11.85 7.63
C MET A 312 -2.66 12.57 8.04
N VAL A 313 -1.54 11.86 7.93
CA VAL A 313 -0.22 12.43 8.20
C VAL A 313 0.73 12.11 7.05
N VAL A 314 1.61 13.06 6.74
CA VAL A 314 2.70 12.86 5.78
C VAL A 314 4.00 12.72 6.56
N VAL A 315 4.76 11.69 6.23
CA VAL A 315 5.99 11.36 6.93
C VAL A 315 7.14 11.06 5.96
N ASN A 316 8.36 11.23 6.45
CA ASN A 316 9.59 10.77 5.81
C ASN A 316 10.11 9.56 6.58
N GLN A 317 10.15 8.41 5.94
CA GLN A 317 10.56 7.15 6.56
C GLN A 317 12.05 7.14 6.83
N VAL A 318 12.41 6.85 8.09
CA VAL A 318 13.79 6.64 8.56
C VAL A 318 14.19 5.18 8.41
N TYR A 319 13.27 4.25 8.72
CA TYR A 319 13.48 2.82 8.60
C TYR A 319 12.14 2.09 8.40
N GLY A 320 12.15 1.09 7.53
CA GLY A 320 11.05 0.16 7.33
C GLY A 320 11.47 -1.26 7.61
N ALA A 321 10.60 -2.07 8.20
CA ALA A 321 10.85 -3.46 8.51
C ALA A 321 9.60 -4.33 8.38
N GLY A 322 9.81 -5.63 8.32
CA GLY A 322 8.75 -6.62 8.27
C GLY A 322 8.00 -6.60 6.93
N ASP A 323 6.69 -6.71 6.99
CA ASP A 323 5.83 -6.81 5.81
C ASP A 323 5.94 -5.57 4.91
N GLY A 324 5.95 -4.39 5.48
CA GLY A 324 6.06 -3.13 4.75
C GLY A 324 7.40 -2.87 4.04
N ASN A 325 8.42 -3.71 4.29
CA ASN A 325 9.73 -3.65 3.63
C ASN A 325 10.05 -4.98 2.95
N MET A 326 9.09 -5.52 2.20
CA MET A 326 9.20 -6.81 1.53
C MET A 326 8.79 -6.69 0.05
N GLY A 327 9.76 -6.82 -0.87
CA GLY A 327 9.51 -6.65 -2.30
C GLY A 327 9.10 -5.23 -2.65
N VAL A 328 7.83 -5.04 -3.06
CA VAL A 328 7.28 -3.72 -3.37
C VAL A 328 7.12 -2.90 -2.09
N GLN A 329 7.72 -1.72 -2.07
CA GLN A 329 7.70 -0.85 -0.90
C GLN A 329 6.33 -0.19 -0.71
N THR A 330 5.83 -0.21 0.52
CA THR A 330 4.61 0.53 0.91
C THR A 330 4.80 2.03 0.67
N ALA A 331 3.86 2.66 0.02
CA ALA A 331 3.86 4.10 -0.26
C ALA A 331 2.90 4.90 0.64
N ALA A 332 1.87 4.23 1.12
CA ALA A 332 0.90 4.73 2.10
C ALA A 332 0.23 3.54 2.78
N TYR A 333 -0.36 3.76 3.95
CA TYR A 333 -1.18 2.76 4.64
C TYR A 333 -2.28 3.40 5.47
N ASN A 334 -3.32 2.65 5.75
CA ASN A 334 -4.50 3.08 6.49
C ASN A 334 -4.80 2.10 7.63
N LEU A 335 -4.64 2.53 8.86
CA LEU A 335 -4.74 1.71 10.07
C LEU A 335 -5.53 2.44 11.17
N PRO A 336 -5.96 1.77 12.23
CA PRO A 336 -5.86 0.33 12.49
C PRO A 336 -6.91 -0.49 11.72
N ASN A 337 -6.76 -1.82 11.74
CA ASN A 337 -7.73 -2.77 11.17
C ASN A 337 -8.78 -3.23 12.21
N ASP A 338 -8.67 -2.81 13.46
CA ASP A 338 -9.61 -3.18 14.52
C ASP A 338 -10.94 -2.42 14.40
N GLU A 339 -11.99 -3.15 14.07
CA GLU A 339 -13.34 -2.62 13.88
C GLU A 339 -13.88 -1.83 15.09
N ARG A 340 -13.41 -2.12 16.30
CA ARG A 340 -13.82 -1.40 17.52
C ARG A 340 -13.31 0.05 17.48
N ILE A 341 -12.10 0.25 16.96
CA ILE A 341 -11.48 1.58 16.83
C ILE A 341 -12.05 2.30 15.62
N ILE A 342 -12.18 1.61 14.49
CA ILE A 342 -12.72 2.19 13.26
C ILE A 342 -14.13 2.75 13.50
N ARG A 343 -14.97 2.04 14.25
CA ARG A 343 -16.32 2.53 14.59
C ARG A 343 -16.34 3.75 15.50
N GLU A 344 -15.35 3.91 16.38
CA GLU A 344 -15.29 5.00 17.35
C GLU A 344 -14.52 6.22 16.84
N ARG A 345 -13.43 6.00 16.13
CA ARG A 345 -12.44 7.02 15.73
C ARG A 345 -12.14 7.08 14.24
N GLY A 346 -12.67 6.13 13.45
CA GLY A 346 -12.24 5.94 12.08
C GLY A 346 -10.85 5.32 11.99
N SER A 347 -10.16 5.58 10.88
CA SER A 347 -8.79 5.15 10.64
C SER A 347 -7.90 6.36 10.36
N LYS A 348 -6.57 6.18 10.46
CA LYS A 348 -5.57 7.19 10.14
C LYS A 348 -4.73 6.73 8.96
N ARG A 349 -4.60 7.61 7.97
CA ARG A 349 -3.71 7.40 6.82
C ARG A 349 -2.34 7.97 7.07
N VAL A 350 -1.31 7.23 6.67
CA VAL A 350 0.08 7.66 6.71
C VAL A 350 0.66 7.59 5.31
N MET A 351 1.15 8.73 4.81
CA MET A 351 1.75 8.87 3.48
C MET A 351 3.27 8.92 3.61
N LEU A 352 3.98 8.01 2.97
CA LEU A 352 5.44 7.91 3.01
C LEU A 352 6.06 8.74 1.88
N LYS A 353 6.29 10.05 2.11
CA LYS A 353 6.71 11.00 1.08
C LYS A 353 8.03 10.64 0.42
N ASN A 354 9.08 10.38 1.20
CA ASN A 354 10.39 10.06 0.63
C ASN A 354 10.43 8.72 -0.11
N ILE A 355 9.56 7.77 0.22
CA ILE A 355 9.33 6.56 -0.59
C ILE A 355 8.74 6.94 -1.94
N GLN A 356 7.73 7.81 -1.95
CA GLN A 356 7.09 8.26 -3.18
C GLN A 356 8.04 9.11 -4.04
N GLU A 357 8.89 9.96 -3.42
CA GLU A 357 9.96 10.69 -4.11
C GLU A 357 10.94 9.72 -4.79
N ALA A 358 11.38 8.69 -4.07
CA ALA A 358 12.28 7.68 -4.60
C ALA A 358 11.65 6.90 -5.78
N LYS A 359 10.36 6.53 -5.67
CA LYS A 359 9.61 5.90 -6.77
C LYS A 359 9.41 6.85 -7.96
N PHE A 360 9.16 8.13 -7.70
CA PHE A 360 9.08 9.15 -8.75
C PHE A 360 10.38 9.24 -9.55
N GLU A 361 11.51 9.35 -8.88
CA GLU A 361 12.82 9.46 -9.53
C GLU A 361 13.23 8.16 -10.24
N SER A 362 13.02 7.01 -9.62
CA SER A 362 13.54 5.74 -10.11
C SER A 362 12.63 5.03 -11.12
N THR A 363 11.33 5.34 -11.11
CA THR A 363 10.34 4.66 -11.95
C THR A 363 9.60 5.65 -12.85
N LEU A 364 8.94 6.67 -12.28
CA LEU A 364 8.09 7.55 -13.08
C LEU A 364 8.89 8.43 -14.05
N LYS A 365 10.03 8.95 -13.61
CA LYS A 365 10.90 9.79 -14.46
C LYS A 365 11.47 9.03 -15.66
N PRO A 366 11.98 7.79 -15.54
CA PRO A 366 12.29 6.93 -16.69
C PRO A 366 11.08 6.64 -17.59
N ILE A 367 9.93 6.32 -17.03
CA ILE A 367 8.69 6.09 -17.79
C ILE A 367 8.35 7.32 -18.62
N THR A 368 8.37 8.51 -18.03
CA THR A 368 8.09 9.77 -18.72
C THR A 368 8.91 9.95 -19.98
N LYS A 369 10.20 9.60 -19.93
CA LYS A 369 11.10 9.68 -21.10
C LYS A 369 10.73 8.72 -22.23
N LEU A 370 10.04 7.64 -21.91
CA LEU A 370 9.64 6.61 -22.88
C LEU A 370 8.24 6.85 -23.46
N VAL A 371 7.34 7.43 -22.66
CA VAL A 371 5.92 7.51 -23.00
C VAL A 371 5.43 8.92 -23.35
N LEU A 372 6.09 9.99 -22.89
CA LEU A 372 5.73 11.35 -23.30
C LEU A 372 6.56 11.84 -24.50
N ARG A 373 5.97 12.72 -25.29
CA ARG A 373 6.70 13.44 -26.35
C ARG A 373 7.84 14.26 -25.74
N PRO A 374 9.01 14.41 -26.40
CA PRO A 374 10.18 15.10 -25.84
C PRO A 374 9.88 16.50 -25.29
N GLN A 375 9.02 17.27 -25.96
CA GLN A 375 8.65 18.63 -25.54
C GLN A 375 7.82 18.66 -24.25
N ASP A 376 7.13 17.56 -23.91
CA ASP A 376 6.24 17.47 -22.74
C ASP A 376 6.95 16.86 -21.51
N GLN A 377 8.12 16.22 -21.70
CA GLN A 377 8.88 15.56 -20.61
C GLN A 377 9.35 16.54 -19.53
N LYS A 378 9.57 17.80 -19.87
CA LYS A 378 9.99 18.88 -18.94
C LYS A 378 8.90 19.25 -17.93
N ASP A 379 7.65 18.91 -18.22
CA ASP A 379 6.50 19.25 -17.41
C ASP A 379 6.27 18.21 -16.27
N LEU A 380 7.08 17.12 -16.21
CA LEU A 380 7.03 16.17 -15.10
C LEU A 380 7.34 16.88 -13.78
N ASP A 381 6.44 16.77 -12.81
CA ASP A 381 6.50 17.54 -11.56
C ASP A 381 6.11 16.67 -10.34
N PHE A 382 7.01 16.61 -9.36
CA PHE A 382 6.76 15.81 -8.16
C PHE A 382 5.59 16.34 -7.33
N ASN A 383 5.44 17.67 -7.20
CA ASN A 383 4.33 18.24 -6.45
C ASN A 383 2.98 17.87 -7.09
N SER A 384 2.88 17.90 -8.42
CA SER A 384 1.69 17.47 -9.15
C SER A 384 1.40 15.98 -8.93
N PHE A 385 2.43 15.13 -8.96
CA PHE A 385 2.31 13.70 -8.69
C PHE A 385 1.84 13.41 -7.26
N PHE A 386 2.52 13.98 -6.27
CA PHE A 386 2.25 13.72 -4.86
C PHE A 386 0.90 14.31 -4.42
N THR A 387 0.60 15.54 -4.86
CA THR A 387 -0.68 16.19 -4.53
C THR A 387 -1.86 15.48 -5.19
N HIS A 388 -1.67 14.87 -6.38
CA HIS A 388 -2.73 14.04 -6.97
C HIS A 388 -3.00 12.78 -6.14
N ILE A 389 -1.97 12.12 -5.62
CA ILE A 389 -2.16 10.98 -4.71
C ILE A 389 -2.89 11.41 -3.43
N LEU A 390 -2.52 12.57 -2.85
CA LEU A 390 -3.25 13.13 -1.71
C LEU A 390 -4.72 13.41 -2.05
N ALA A 391 -4.99 14.01 -3.20
CA ALA A 391 -6.35 14.31 -3.65
C ALA A 391 -7.16 13.02 -3.89
N HIS A 392 -6.55 11.98 -4.48
CA HIS A 392 -7.17 10.66 -4.62
C HIS A 392 -7.64 10.12 -3.26
N GLU A 393 -6.76 10.09 -2.26
CA GLU A 393 -7.09 9.60 -0.92
C GLU A 393 -8.20 10.41 -0.22
N ILE A 394 -8.23 11.70 -0.46
CA ILE A 394 -9.25 12.60 0.11
C ILE A 394 -10.60 12.40 -0.58
N THR A 395 -10.59 12.25 -1.90
CA THR A 395 -11.82 12.17 -2.69
C THR A 395 -12.55 10.83 -2.60
N HIS A 396 -11.95 9.80 -1.95
CA HIS A 396 -12.72 8.65 -1.46
C HIS A 396 -13.85 9.06 -0.50
N GLY A 397 -13.69 10.17 0.21
CA GLY A 397 -14.71 10.72 1.12
C GLY A 397 -15.78 11.59 0.44
N LEU A 398 -15.66 11.82 -0.87
CA LEU A 398 -16.61 12.64 -1.65
C LEU A 398 -17.48 11.78 -2.56
N GLY A 399 -18.63 12.34 -2.92
CA GLY A 399 -19.60 11.70 -3.80
C GLY A 399 -20.60 10.79 -3.08
N PRO A 400 -21.39 10.01 -3.82
CA PRO A 400 -22.51 9.25 -3.28
C PRO A 400 -22.07 8.07 -2.39
N HIS A 401 -22.49 8.06 -1.13
CA HIS A 401 -22.28 6.95 -0.20
C HIS A 401 -23.54 6.10 0.03
N VAL A 402 -24.69 6.61 -0.40
CA VAL A 402 -25.99 5.95 -0.25
C VAL A 402 -26.69 5.91 -1.60
N THR A 403 -27.21 4.76 -1.95
CA THR A 403 -28.04 4.53 -3.14
C THR A 403 -29.47 4.20 -2.73
N LYS A 404 -30.38 4.26 -3.68
CA LYS A 404 -31.78 3.83 -3.47
C LYS A 404 -32.16 2.81 -4.53
N GLN A 405 -32.32 1.56 -4.13
CA GLN A 405 -32.76 0.47 -4.99
C GLN A 405 -34.21 0.05 -4.62
N GLY A 406 -35.15 0.25 -5.55
CA GLY A 406 -36.56 -0.07 -5.30
C GLY A 406 -37.17 0.61 -4.08
N GLY A 407 -36.72 1.83 -3.75
CA GLY A 407 -37.17 2.60 -2.58
C GLY A 407 -36.49 2.22 -1.25
N LYS A 408 -35.56 1.26 -1.24
CA LYS A 408 -34.76 0.88 -0.06
C LYS A 408 -33.36 1.50 -0.15
N GLU A 409 -32.85 1.97 0.98
CA GLU A 409 -31.46 2.42 1.09
C GLU A 409 -30.49 1.25 0.92
N SER A 410 -29.45 1.47 0.11
CA SER A 410 -28.33 0.57 -0.15
C SER A 410 -27.03 1.38 -0.20
N THR A 411 -25.94 0.79 -0.59
CA THR A 411 -24.65 1.46 -0.80
C THR A 411 -24.11 1.13 -2.19
N PRO A 412 -23.29 2.02 -2.81
CA PRO A 412 -22.62 1.73 -4.07
C PRO A 412 -21.90 0.37 -4.04
N ARG A 413 -21.24 0.05 -2.93
CA ARG A 413 -20.53 -1.22 -2.75
C ARG A 413 -21.43 -2.45 -2.86
N GLN A 414 -22.62 -2.39 -2.23
CA GLN A 414 -23.57 -3.50 -2.28
C GLN A 414 -24.18 -3.67 -3.66
N ASP A 415 -24.49 -2.56 -4.31
CA ASP A 415 -25.17 -2.55 -5.60
C ASP A 415 -24.22 -2.89 -6.76
N LEU A 416 -23.00 -2.37 -6.75
CA LEU A 416 -21.99 -2.57 -7.79
C LEU A 416 -21.22 -3.89 -7.65
N LYS A 417 -21.31 -4.58 -6.51
CA LYS A 417 -20.73 -5.91 -6.26
C LYS A 417 -19.23 -5.97 -6.60
N GLU A 418 -18.80 -6.95 -7.43
CA GLU A 418 -17.40 -7.15 -7.83
C GLU A 418 -16.82 -6.01 -8.67
N THR A 419 -17.65 -5.14 -9.23
CA THR A 419 -17.19 -4.00 -10.01
C THR A 419 -16.81 -2.80 -9.14
N TYR A 420 -17.33 -2.75 -7.89
CA TYR A 420 -17.21 -1.60 -7.01
C TYR A 420 -15.78 -1.11 -6.83
N SER A 421 -14.86 -1.98 -6.42
CA SER A 421 -13.48 -1.54 -6.12
C SER A 421 -12.81 -0.89 -7.34
N THR A 422 -13.03 -1.40 -8.53
CA THR A 422 -12.47 -0.80 -9.76
C THR A 422 -13.08 0.58 -10.06
N ILE A 423 -14.40 0.72 -9.88
CA ILE A 423 -15.10 1.99 -10.12
C ILE A 423 -14.70 3.02 -9.07
N GLU A 424 -14.66 2.65 -7.78
CA GLU A 424 -14.28 3.54 -6.67
C GLU A 424 -12.85 4.06 -6.80
N GLU A 425 -11.86 3.19 -7.13
CA GLU A 425 -10.49 3.61 -7.35
C GLU A 425 -10.36 4.56 -8.56
N ALA A 426 -11.07 4.25 -9.64
CA ALA A 426 -11.11 5.12 -10.81
C ALA A 426 -11.82 6.46 -10.51
N LYS A 427 -12.90 6.44 -9.72
CA LYS A 427 -13.60 7.63 -9.26
C LYS A 427 -12.65 8.50 -8.42
N ALA A 428 -11.96 7.93 -7.45
CA ALA A 428 -11.04 8.67 -6.59
C ALA A 428 -9.91 9.33 -7.39
N ASP A 429 -9.29 8.62 -8.35
CA ASP A 429 -8.27 9.20 -9.24
C ASP A 429 -8.81 10.39 -10.04
N VAL A 430 -9.97 10.23 -10.68
CA VAL A 430 -10.52 11.24 -11.60
C VAL A 430 -11.13 12.42 -10.84
N THR A 431 -11.84 12.16 -9.73
CA THR A 431 -12.37 13.22 -8.84
C THR A 431 -11.21 14.00 -8.22
N GLY A 432 -10.11 13.31 -7.83
CA GLY A 432 -8.90 13.96 -7.35
C GLY A 432 -8.28 14.89 -8.39
N LEU A 433 -8.16 14.43 -9.63
CA LEU A 433 -7.64 15.23 -10.74
C LEU A 433 -8.55 16.42 -11.05
N TRP A 434 -9.88 16.22 -11.06
CA TRP A 434 -10.87 17.28 -11.20
C TRP A 434 -10.77 18.31 -10.06
N ALA A 435 -10.69 17.86 -8.81
CA ALA A 435 -10.58 18.71 -7.64
C ALA A 435 -9.34 19.62 -7.70
N LEU A 436 -8.19 19.08 -8.10
CA LEU A 436 -6.97 19.87 -8.27
C LEU A 436 -7.14 20.93 -9.35
N ALA A 437 -7.68 20.57 -10.51
CA ALA A 437 -7.94 21.54 -11.59
C ALA A 437 -8.92 22.64 -11.17
N TYR A 438 -10.02 22.26 -10.47
CA TYR A 438 -11.01 23.18 -9.92
C TYR A 438 -10.41 24.19 -8.93
N MET A 439 -9.58 23.71 -7.99
CA MET A 439 -8.93 24.57 -7.00
C MET A 439 -7.81 25.42 -7.62
N MET A 440 -7.12 24.93 -8.66
CA MET A 440 -6.14 25.72 -9.42
C MET A 440 -6.81 26.87 -10.18
N ASP A 441 -7.97 26.64 -10.79
CA ASP A 441 -8.75 27.68 -11.47
C ASP A 441 -9.18 28.80 -10.52
N LYS A 442 -9.42 28.47 -9.26
CA LYS A 442 -9.72 29.43 -8.18
C LYS A 442 -8.48 30.07 -7.56
N GLY A 443 -7.28 29.70 -7.99
CA GLY A 443 -6.02 30.18 -7.43
C GLY A 443 -5.70 29.69 -6.03
N GLN A 444 -6.45 28.70 -5.52
CA GLN A 444 -6.33 28.17 -4.16
C GLN A 444 -5.09 27.29 -3.97
N LEU A 445 -4.52 26.75 -5.06
CA LEU A 445 -3.31 25.92 -5.06
C LEU A 445 -2.07 26.63 -5.63
N LYS A 446 -2.08 27.96 -5.73
CA LYS A 446 -1.00 28.74 -6.30
C LYS A 446 0.37 28.44 -5.67
N ASP A 447 0.43 28.33 -4.36
CA ASP A 447 1.67 28.10 -3.62
C ASP A 447 2.12 26.62 -3.66
N THR A 448 1.24 25.70 -4.02
CA THR A 448 1.52 24.25 -4.05
C THR A 448 1.83 23.76 -5.47
N LEU A 449 0.96 24.04 -6.43
CA LEU A 449 1.03 23.56 -7.81
C LEU A 449 1.35 24.65 -8.83
N GLY A 450 1.31 25.91 -8.41
CA GLY A 450 1.39 27.05 -9.33
C GLY A 450 0.02 27.44 -9.90
N GLN A 451 0.03 28.28 -10.93
CA GLN A 451 -1.18 28.82 -11.56
C GLN A 451 -1.01 28.97 -13.08
N GLY A 452 -2.12 28.89 -13.80
CA GLY A 452 -2.18 29.10 -15.24
C GLY A 452 -1.69 27.91 -16.06
N GLU A 453 -1.52 28.12 -17.37
CA GLU A 453 -1.23 27.08 -18.36
C GLU A 453 -0.01 26.20 -18.00
N ALA A 454 1.06 26.80 -17.49
CA ALA A 454 2.27 26.04 -17.12
C ALA A 454 2.01 25.05 -15.98
N ALA A 455 1.19 25.42 -15.01
CA ALA A 455 0.81 24.55 -13.91
C ALA A 455 -0.14 23.43 -14.38
N GLU A 456 -1.09 23.76 -15.26
CA GLU A 456 -1.97 22.75 -15.87
C GLU A 456 -1.19 21.74 -16.70
N ARG A 457 -0.20 22.19 -17.46
CA ARG A 457 0.67 21.30 -18.22
C ARG A 457 1.41 20.31 -17.32
N LYS A 458 1.94 20.78 -16.18
CA LYS A 458 2.59 19.93 -15.19
C LYS A 458 1.61 18.90 -14.64
N LEU A 459 0.42 19.32 -14.20
CA LEU A 459 -0.60 18.43 -13.63
C LEU A 459 -0.96 17.30 -14.61
N TYR A 460 -1.40 17.65 -15.83
CA TYR A 460 -1.92 16.65 -16.77
C TYR A 460 -0.84 15.81 -17.45
N ASN A 461 0.35 16.36 -17.74
CA ASN A 461 1.45 15.57 -18.27
C ASN A 461 2.02 14.60 -17.22
N THR A 462 2.08 15.02 -15.95
CA THR A 462 2.47 14.14 -14.84
C THR A 462 1.42 13.03 -14.62
N PHE A 463 0.14 13.37 -14.70
CA PHE A 463 -0.95 12.38 -14.61
C PHE A 463 -0.85 11.36 -15.76
N LEU A 464 -0.68 11.81 -17.01
CA LEU A 464 -0.52 10.91 -18.16
C LEU A 464 0.67 9.95 -17.97
N ALA A 465 1.81 10.44 -17.49
CA ALA A 465 2.97 9.59 -17.21
C ALA A 465 2.67 8.57 -16.08
N SER A 466 1.98 9.01 -15.02
CA SER A 466 1.63 8.13 -13.88
C SER A 466 0.61 7.04 -14.25
N CYS A 467 -0.24 7.27 -15.26
CA CYS A 467 -1.10 6.23 -15.82
C CYS A 467 -0.30 5.01 -16.29
N PHE A 468 0.80 5.23 -17.01
CA PHE A 468 1.65 4.15 -17.49
C PHE A 468 2.41 3.45 -16.38
N ARG A 469 2.78 4.16 -15.30
CA ARG A 469 3.37 3.54 -14.11
C ARG A 469 2.41 2.52 -13.48
N THR A 470 1.14 2.86 -13.37
CA THR A 470 0.11 1.95 -12.83
C THR A 470 -0.13 0.76 -13.76
N LEU A 471 -0.26 1.00 -15.07
CA LEU A 471 -0.47 -0.05 -16.07
C LEU A 471 0.74 -0.98 -16.25
N HIS A 472 1.94 -0.58 -15.81
CA HIS A 472 3.15 -1.41 -15.87
C HIS A 472 3.05 -2.69 -15.03
N PHE A 473 2.19 -2.71 -14.01
CA PHE A 473 1.90 -3.90 -13.19
C PHE A 473 0.86 -4.85 -13.81
N GLY A 474 0.31 -4.53 -14.98
CA GLY A 474 -0.77 -5.30 -15.63
C GLY A 474 -2.15 -4.91 -15.12
N LEU A 475 -3.17 -5.75 -15.38
CA LEU A 475 -4.58 -5.47 -15.03
C LEU A 475 -5.11 -6.38 -13.90
N THR A 476 -4.27 -6.74 -12.96
CA THR A 476 -4.62 -7.72 -11.91
C THR A 476 -5.35 -7.11 -10.72
N ASP A 477 -5.08 -5.84 -10.41
CA ASP A 477 -5.68 -5.13 -9.29
C ASP A 477 -6.68 -4.05 -9.72
N SER A 478 -7.41 -3.49 -8.75
CA SER A 478 -8.48 -2.50 -8.99
C SER A 478 -7.95 -1.17 -9.52
N HIS A 479 -6.79 -0.70 -9.02
CA HIS A 479 -6.18 0.54 -9.50
C HIS A 479 -5.78 0.44 -10.97
N ALA A 480 -5.13 -0.67 -11.35
CA ALA A 480 -4.70 -0.87 -12.74
C ALA A 480 -5.89 -1.01 -13.70
N ARG A 481 -6.98 -1.67 -13.27
CA ARG A 481 -8.23 -1.74 -14.04
C ARG A 481 -8.89 -0.36 -14.17
N GLY A 482 -8.98 0.38 -13.07
CA GLY A 482 -9.47 1.75 -13.05
C GLY A 482 -8.66 2.67 -13.96
N MET A 483 -7.34 2.53 -13.92
CA MET A 483 -6.43 3.29 -14.78
C MET A 483 -6.59 2.95 -16.27
N ALA A 484 -6.84 1.68 -16.60
CA ALA A 484 -7.14 1.29 -17.99
C ALA A 484 -8.43 1.95 -18.49
N ILE A 485 -9.46 2.05 -17.65
CA ILE A 485 -10.70 2.78 -18.00
C ILE A 485 -10.36 4.25 -18.31
N GLN A 486 -9.62 4.91 -17.44
CA GLN A 486 -9.26 6.32 -17.56
C GLN A 486 -8.48 6.59 -18.85
N VAL A 487 -7.39 5.83 -19.08
CA VAL A 487 -6.55 6.00 -20.28
C VAL A 487 -7.35 5.78 -21.55
N ASN A 488 -8.12 4.70 -21.62
CA ASN A 488 -8.87 4.35 -22.83
C ASN A 488 -10.04 5.31 -23.10
N TYR A 489 -10.71 5.79 -22.06
CA TYR A 489 -11.74 6.81 -22.18
C TYR A 489 -11.17 8.15 -22.68
N LEU A 490 -10.06 8.61 -22.08
CA LEU A 490 -9.42 9.87 -22.46
C LEU A 490 -8.84 9.81 -23.88
N LEU A 491 -8.39 8.63 -24.34
CA LEU A 491 -8.02 8.39 -25.74
C LEU A 491 -9.23 8.50 -26.67
N ASP A 492 -10.38 7.87 -26.31
CA ASP A 492 -11.62 7.94 -27.10
C ASP A 492 -12.15 9.39 -27.22
N LYS A 493 -11.97 10.19 -26.19
CA LYS A 493 -12.33 11.63 -26.19
C LYS A 493 -11.28 12.50 -26.92
N GLY A 494 -10.15 11.93 -27.29
CA GLY A 494 -9.03 12.65 -27.89
C GLY A 494 -8.37 13.65 -26.92
N ALA A 495 -8.58 13.47 -25.62
CA ALA A 495 -7.93 14.23 -24.55
C ALA A 495 -6.50 13.74 -24.31
N PHE A 496 -6.29 12.42 -24.42
CA PHE A 496 -4.98 11.83 -24.67
C PHE A 496 -4.84 11.53 -26.16
N VAL A 497 -3.66 11.76 -26.70
CA VAL A 497 -3.34 11.56 -28.11
C VAL A 497 -2.21 10.56 -28.24
N SER A 498 -2.50 9.40 -28.86
CA SER A 498 -1.48 8.42 -29.25
C SER A 498 -0.79 8.85 -30.53
N HIS A 499 0.54 8.73 -30.59
CA HIS A 499 1.33 9.01 -31.80
C HIS A 499 1.68 7.73 -32.59
N GLY A 500 1.15 6.58 -32.18
CA GLY A 500 1.33 5.28 -32.87
C GLY A 500 2.69 4.63 -32.66
N ASP A 501 3.66 5.35 -32.10
CA ASP A 501 5.02 4.89 -31.77
C ASP A 501 5.19 4.49 -30.30
N GLY A 502 4.09 4.46 -29.52
CA GLY A 502 4.10 4.23 -28.06
C GLY A 502 4.43 5.48 -27.27
N THR A 503 4.38 6.66 -27.88
CA THR A 503 4.40 7.95 -27.17
C THR A 503 3.04 8.61 -27.20
N PHE A 504 2.79 9.44 -26.19
CA PHE A 504 1.50 10.09 -25.96
C PHE A 504 1.70 11.57 -25.62
N SER A 505 0.65 12.35 -25.78
CA SER A 505 0.56 13.73 -25.33
C SER A 505 -0.86 14.07 -24.84
N VAL A 506 -1.00 15.20 -24.15
CA VAL A 506 -2.29 15.74 -23.68
C VAL A 506 -2.78 16.80 -24.68
N ASP A 507 -4.05 16.72 -25.07
CA ASP A 507 -4.77 17.82 -25.72
C ASP A 507 -5.37 18.74 -24.64
N PHE A 508 -4.68 19.85 -24.34
CA PHE A 508 -5.05 20.80 -23.28
C PHE A 508 -6.37 21.54 -23.54
N LYS A 509 -6.90 21.50 -24.76
CA LYS A 509 -8.23 22.06 -25.07
C LYS A 509 -9.36 21.11 -24.67
N LYS A 510 -9.07 19.81 -24.56
CA LYS A 510 -10.07 18.76 -24.32
C LYS A 510 -10.00 18.15 -22.92
N ILE A 511 -8.80 18.11 -22.32
CA ILE A 511 -8.56 17.29 -21.13
C ILE A 511 -9.47 17.68 -19.95
N LYS A 512 -9.65 18.97 -19.65
CA LYS A 512 -10.50 19.41 -18.54
C LYS A 512 -11.94 18.89 -18.69
N GLN A 513 -12.54 19.07 -19.88
CA GLN A 513 -13.90 18.63 -20.12
C GLN A 513 -14.01 17.10 -20.14
N ALA A 514 -13.03 16.40 -20.68
CA ALA A 514 -13.02 14.92 -20.69
C ALA A 514 -12.90 14.34 -19.28
N VAL A 515 -12.13 14.96 -18.39
CA VAL A 515 -12.03 14.60 -16.97
C VAL A 515 -13.38 14.83 -16.27
N ILE A 516 -14.02 15.99 -16.47
CA ILE A 516 -15.36 16.28 -15.93
C ILE A 516 -16.40 15.27 -16.40
N ASP A 517 -16.38 14.90 -17.68
CA ASP A 517 -17.33 13.94 -18.25
C ASP A 517 -17.11 12.53 -17.68
N LEU A 518 -15.86 12.12 -17.51
CA LEU A 518 -15.52 10.82 -16.94
C LEU A 518 -15.85 10.75 -15.45
N ASP A 519 -15.56 11.81 -14.70
CA ASP A 519 -15.91 11.93 -13.28
C ASP A 519 -17.43 11.83 -13.07
N ARG A 520 -18.20 12.57 -13.88
CA ARG A 520 -19.67 12.47 -13.89
C ARG A 520 -20.15 11.05 -14.15
N GLU A 521 -19.48 10.32 -15.02
CA GLU A 521 -19.82 8.94 -15.36
C GLU A 521 -19.66 8.03 -14.14
N PHE A 522 -18.50 8.09 -13.45
CA PHE A 522 -18.24 7.30 -12.26
C PHE A 522 -19.20 7.66 -11.12
N LEU A 523 -19.32 8.94 -10.81
CA LEU A 523 -20.23 9.44 -9.78
C LEU A 523 -21.68 9.03 -10.04
N THR A 524 -22.13 9.04 -11.31
CA THR A 524 -23.49 8.60 -11.67
C THR A 524 -23.67 7.10 -11.47
N ILE A 525 -22.68 6.28 -11.87
CA ILE A 525 -22.71 4.84 -11.64
C ILE A 525 -22.85 4.52 -10.15
N GLU A 526 -22.10 5.21 -9.30
CA GLU A 526 -22.17 5.03 -7.85
C GLU A 526 -23.49 5.53 -7.26
N ALA A 527 -23.93 6.74 -7.64
CA ALA A 527 -25.16 7.33 -7.15
C ALA A 527 -26.40 6.47 -7.43
N THR A 528 -26.42 5.84 -8.60
CA THR A 528 -27.55 5.01 -9.04
C THR A 528 -27.40 3.54 -8.72
N GLY A 529 -26.21 3.10 -8.29
CA GLY A 529 -25.89 1.68 -8.08
C GLY A 529 -26.02 0.87 -9.39
N ASP A 530 -25.72 1.50 -10.54
CA ASP A 530 -25.96 0.90 -11.87
C ASP A 530 -24.88 -0.12 -12.21
N TYR A 531 -25.06 -1.34 -11.71
CA TYR A 531 -24.18 -2.48 -11.95
C TYR A 531 -24.01 -2.82 -13.43
N ALA A 532 -25.11 -2.71 -14.22
CA ALA A 532 -25.04 -3.03 -15.64
C ALA A 532 -24.14 -2.04 -16.39
N ARG A 533 -24.23 -0.76 -16.07
CA ARG A 533 -23.40 0.30 -16.63
C ARG A 533 -21.94 0.16 -16.21
N ALA A 534 -21.68 -0.16 -14.93
CA ALA A 534 -20.34 -0.46 -14.44
C ALA A 534 -19.70 -1.62 -15.21
N LYS A 535 -20.43 -2.74 -15.38
CA LYS A 535 -19.95 -3.90 -16.19
C LYS A 535 -19.69 -3.55 -17.63
N ALA A 536 -20.57 -2.79 -18.27
CA ALA A 536 -20.40 -2.36 -19.65
C ALA A 536 -19.16 -1.45 -19.81
N MET A 537 -18.93 -0.52 -18.86
CA MET A 537 -17.74 0.33 -18.84
C MET A 537 -16.47 -0.51 -18.68
N MET A 538 -16.44 -1.44 -17.73
CA MET A 538 -15.29 -2.34 -17.54
C MET A 538 -15.04 -3.22 -18.76
N ALA A 539 -16.07 -3.83 -19.32
CA ALA A 539 -15.94 -4.68 -20.52
C ALA A 539 -15.36 -3.90 -21.72
N ARG A 540 -15.70 -2.62 -21.84
CA ARG A 540 -15.21 -1.77 -22.93
C ARG A 540 -13.78 -1.29 -22.71
N TYR A 541 -13.41 -0.94 -21.49
CA TYR A 541 -12.22 -0.15 -21.22
C TYR A 541 -11.12 -0.87 -20.42
N VAL A 542 -11.42 -1.97 -19.70
CA VAL A 542 -10.40 -2.73 -18.96
C VAL A 542 -9.63 -3.64 -19.92
N VAL A 543 -8.91 -3.02 -20.85
CA VAL A 543 -8.11 -3.70 -21.89
C VAL A 543 -6.81 -2.93 -22.10
N ILE A 544 -5.73 -3.61 -22.45
CA ILE A 544 -4.51 -2.98 -22.95
C ILE A 544 -4.64 -2.85 -24.46
N ARG A 545 -4.83 -1.63 -24.94
CA ARG A 545 -4.91 -1.34 -26.38
C ARG A 545 -3.53 -1.45 -27.04
N PRO A 546 -3.44 -1.72 -28.35
CA PRO A 546 -2.16 -1.92 -29.06
C PRO A 546 -1.14 -0.77 -28.87
N ASP A 547 -1.60 0.49 -28.87
CA ASP A 547 -0.73 1.64 -28.67
C ASP A 547 -0.20 1.72 -27.23
N VAL A 548 -1.04 1.39 -26.25
CA VAL A 548 -0.65 1.28 -24.84
C VAL A 548 0.35 0.15 -24.66
N GLN A 549 0.11 -1.01 -25.30
CA GLN A 549 1.04 -2.14 -25.27
C GLN A 549 2.42 -1.77 -25.82
N LYS A 550 2.50 -0.99 -26.91
CA LYS A 550 3.78 -0.49 -27.45
C LYS A 550 4.55 0.34 -26.42
N ALA A 551 3.87 1.18 -25.62
CA ALA A 551 4.50 1.93 -24.55
C ALA A 551 5.00 1.00 -23.43
N LEU A 552 4.18 0.05 -22.99
CA LEU A 552 4.54 -0.94 -21.97
C LEU A 552 5.74 -1.79 -22.41
N ASP A 553 5.81 -2.15 -23.69
CA ASP A 553 6.95 -2.90 -24.23
C ASP A 553 8.28 -2.12 -24.15
N LYS A 554 8.24 -0.81 -24.30
CA LYS A 554 9.42 0.06 -24.10
C LYS A 554 9.83 0.14 -22.62
N MET A 555 8.91 -0.07 -21.71
CA MET A 555 9.12 0.09 -20.26
C MET A 555 9.71 -1.16 -19.60
N LYS A 556 9.90 -2.28 -20.30
CA LYS A 556 10.39 -3.55 -19.73
C LYS A 556 11.70 -3.46 -18.95
N ALA A 557 12.53 -2.47 -19.25
CA ALA A 557 13.80 -2.21 -18.55
C ALA A 557 13.66 -1.23 -17.37
N VAL A 558 12.51 -0.59 -17.22
CA VAL A 558 12.25 0.31 -16.08
C VAL A 558 12.03 -0.54 -14.83
N PRO A 559 12.67 -0.19 -13.70
CA PRO A 559 12.40 -0.88 -12.45
C PRO A 559 10.91 -0.87 -12.07
N ASN A 560 10.43 -1.99 -11.55
CA ASN A 560 9.06 -2.07 -11.04
C ASN A 560 8.90 -1.25 -9.75
N ASP A 561 9.94 -1.28 -8.88
CA ASP A 561 9.93 -0.55 -7.62
C ASP A 561 11.34 -0.22 -7.14
N ILE A 562 11.47 0.27 -5.91
CA ILE A 562 12.73 0.66 -5.27
C ILE A 562 13.21 -0.43 -4.29
N ARG A 563 14.53 -0.44 -4.06
CA ARG A 563 15.20 -1.16 -2.97
C ARG A 563 15.89 -0.13 -2.07
N PRO A 564 15.29 0.22 -0.93
CA PRO A 564 15.79 1.29 -0.08
C PRO A 564 17.02 0.90 0.73
N ALA A 565 18.00 1.81 0.82
CA ALA A 565 19.04 1.84 1.83
C ALA A 565 18.74 2.99 2.80
N PHE A 566 18.43 2.67 4.05
CA PHE A 566 18.00 3.63 5.07
C PHE A 566 19.22 4.32 5.72
N VAL A 567 19.82 5.29 5.02
CA VAL A 567 21.09 5.92 5.44
C VAL A 567 20.96 6.74 6.72
N THR A 568 19.80 7.37 6.96
CA THR A 568 19.54 8.10 8.21
C THR A 568 19.54 7.17 9.42
N ALA A 569 18.91 5.99 9.31
CA ALA A 569 18.92 4.99 10.37
C ALA A 569 20.34 4.49 10.67
N ALA A 570 21.16 4.25 9.64
CA ALA A 570 22.55 3.85 9.80
C ALA A 570 23.37 4.91 10.56
N SER A 571 23.18 6.20 10.25
CA SER A 571 23.88 7.29 10.93
C SER A 571 23.48 7.44 12.41
N LEU A 572 22.20 7.25 12.74
CA LEU A 572 21.68 7.36 14.11
C LEU A 572 22.08 6.17 15.00
N SER A 573 22.24 4.99 14.43
CA SER A 573 22.68 3.78 15.16
C SER A 573 24.21 3.66 15.29
N GLY A 574 24.99 4.62 14.83
CA GLY A 574 26.46 4.58 14.92
C GLY A 574 27.14 3.58 13.98
N ALA A 575 26.40 2.93 13.09
CA ALA A 575 26.91 1.97 12.13
C ALA A 575 27.55 2.61 10.87
N GLY A 576 27.63 3.93 10.85
CA GLY A 576 28.16 4.72 9.73
C GLY A 576 29.56 5.29 9.96
N LYS A 577 30.36 4.68 10.87
CA LYS A 577 31.79 5.03 11.07
C LYS A 577 32.70 3.91 10.59
#